data_5e7228531e2f8576ecb5b4aae15b6c32
#
_entry.id   5e7228531e2f8576ecb5b4aae15b6c32
#
_cell.length_a   1.000
_cell.length_b   1.000
_cell.length_c   1.000
_cell.angle_alpha   90.00
_cell.angle_beta   90.00
_cell.angle_gamma   90.00
#
_symmetry.space_group_name_H-M   'P 1'
#
loop_
_entity.id
_entity.type
_entity.pdbx_description
1 polymer ?
#
loop_
_entity_poly.entity_id
_entity_poly.type
_entity_poly.pdbx_seq_one_letter_code
_entity_poly.pdbx_strand_id
1 'polypeptide(L)'
;MNNILPKSLFLILVFMVSCNNKNASTDAVALPKPSVSIVHPTIGAIQKREQINGQIVYLNKTTVTAPITGYVTTVNTALGNWVKKGDLLFKIQTKESKALKDSNLSPSNQFGIISVFASAMGYVNTLNITDSGVYITEGSAMATIVKNEDIAVQVNTPYNYSKLLNSSNTIDIELPNKEVLPATFYKAIPMVDPVSQTQQMLFKLKKYSPLPENLNVIVSLLSSEKAHSVMLPKDAILTNETQDEFWIMKVNQDSLAIKVPIQKGIENANTIEVLSPKLTPADAVIKQGAYGLPDSTKVKIN
;
A
#
# COMPACT_ATOMS: atom_id res chain seq x y z
N MET A 1 -86.86 -43.55 37.19
CA MET A 1 -87.02 -43.95 38.60
C MET A 1 -86.18 -43.02 39.44
N ASN A 2 -86.93 -42.20 40.20
CA ASN A 2 -86.69 -41.76 41.58
C ASN A 2 -85.28 -41.22 41.89
N ASN A 3 -85.13 -40.15 42.45
CA ASN A 3 -85.74 -39.23 43.42
C ASN A 3 -84.57 -38.45 44.05
N ILE A 4 -84.74 -37.22 44.24
CA ILE A 4 -85.09 -36.38 45.39
C ILE A 4 -83.87 -35.50 45.82
N LEU A 5 -84.11 -34.15 45.74
CA LEU A 5 -83.50 -33.06 46.52
C LEU A 5 -83.43 -33.36 48.04
N PRO A 6 -82.61 -32.65 48.85
CA PRO A 6 -82.99 -31.27 49.17
C PRO A 6 -81.80 -30.29 49.51
N LYS A 7 -82.07 -29.03 49.28
CA LYS A 7 -81.77 -27.78 50.00
C LYS A 7 -80.86 -27.84 51.22
N SER A 8 -79.80 -26.97 51.18
CA SER A 8 -79.41 -26.20 52.36
C SER A 8 -78.84 -24.83 51.97
N LEU A 9 -79.53 -23.85 52.43
CA LEU A 9 -79.29 -22.42 52.41
C LEU A 9 -78.17 -22.12 53.39
N PHE A 10 -77.01 -21.51 52.91
CA PHE A 10 -76.06 -20.91 53.83
C PHE A 10 -75.68 -19.46 53.33
N LEU A 11 -76.16 -18.53 54.09
CA LEU A 11 -76.00 -17.08 53.98
C LEU A 11 -74.62 -16.74 54.44
N ILE A 12 -73.74 -16.29 53.55
CA ILE A 12 -72.42 -15.70 53.91
C ILE A 12 -72.38 -14.24 53.45
N LEU A 13 -72.22 -13.43 54.44
CA LEU A 13 -72.06 -11.96 54.48
C LEU A 13 -70.82 -11.51 53.65
N VAL A 14 -71.05 -10.71 52.62
CA VAL A 14 -69.95 -10.08 51.80
C VAL A 14 -69.47 -8.85 52.51
N PHE A 15 -68.27 -8.90 53.06
CA PHE A 15 -67.53 -7.70 53.47
C PHE A 15 -66.89 -6.99 52.22
N MET A 16 -67.47 -5.89 51.86
CA MET A 16 -66.90 -4.98 50.90
C MET A 16 -65.66 -4.31 51.52
N VAL A 17 -64.45 -4.83 51.18
CA VAL A 17 -63.21 -4.09 51.45
C VAL A 17 -62.95 -3.18 50.26
N SER A 18 -63.19 -1.89 50.41
CA SER A 18 -62.82 -0.80 49.49
C SER A 18 -61.30 -0.67 49.47
N CYS A 19 -60.65 -1.22 48.44
CA CYS A 19 -59.24 -0.90 48.17
C CYS A 19 -59.14 0.52 47.61
N ASN A 20 -58.63 1.42 48.43
CA ASN A 20 -58.24 2.79 48.08
C ASN A 20 -57.07 2.71 47.08
N ASN A 21 -57.35 2.98 45.83
CA ASN A 21 -56.36 2.98 44.77
C ASN A 21 -55.47 4.24 44.92
N LYS A 22 -54.37 4.16 45.68
CA LYS A 22 -53.31 5.14 45.64
C LYS A 22 -52.75 5.12 44.24
N ASN A 23 -52.90 6.25 43.55
CA ASN A 23 -52.17 6.54 42.32
C ASN A 23 -50.66 6.28 42.54
N ALA A 24 -50.19 5.12 42.14
CA ALA A 24 -48.79 4.87 41.97
C ALA A 24 -48.38 5.78 40.81
N SER A 25 -47.77 6.92 41.12
CA SER A 25 -46.95 7.66 40.15
C SER A 25 -45.92 6.68 39.61
N THR A 26 -46.11 6.25 38.40
CA THR A 26 -45.10 5.50 37.65
C THR A 26 -43.96 6.51 37.43
N ASP A 27 -43.02 6.58 38.39
CA ASP A 27 -41.73 7.14 38.09
C ASP A 27 -41.19 6.38 36.91
N ALA A 28 -41.29 6.98 35.73
CA ALA A 28 -40.67 6.45 34.53
C ALA A 28 -39.19 6.33 34.87
N VAL A 29 -38.74 5.09 35.07
CA VAL A 29 -37.30 4.81 35.22
C VAL A 29 -36.61 5.41 33.99
N ALA A 30 -35.98 6.51 34.18
CA ALA A 30 -35.26 7.20 33.12
C ALA A 30 -34.17 6.22 32.61
N LEU A 31 -34.34 5.72 31.40
CA LEU A 31 -33.33 4.85 30.76
C LEU A 31 -31.96 5.52 30.86
N PRO A 32 -30.93 4.77 31.25
CA PRO A 32 -29.60 5.35 31.39
C PRO A 32 -29.16 5.98 30.05
N LYS A 33 -28.79 7.25 30.11
CA LYS A 33 -28.34 7.98 28.93
C LYS A 33 -27.03 7.36 28.43
N PRO A 34 -26.92 6.97 27.15
CA PRO A 34 -25.68 6.48 26.57
C PRO A 34 -24.53 7.49 26.79
N SER A 35 -23.37 6.98 27.21
CA SER A 35 -22.18 7.79 27.43
C SER A 35 -21.40 7.91 26.13
N VAL A 36 -21.07 9.13 25.72
CA VAL A 36 -20.43 9.42 24.42
C VAL A 36 -19.27 10.38 24.59
N SER A 37 -18.28 10.28 23.70
CA SER A 37 -17.25 11.31 23.54
C SER A 37 -17.54 12.17 22.31
N ILE A 38 -17.24 13.47 22.41
CA ILE A 38 -17.48 14.43 21.33
C ILE A 38 -16.16 14.91 20.72
N VAL A 39 -16.25 15.41 19.50
CA VAL A 39 -15.21 16.12 18.78
C VAL A 39 -15.82 17.31 18.04
N HIS A 40 -15.02 18.34 17.83
CA HIS A 40 -15.40 19.50 17.04
C HIS A 40 -14.79 19.41 15.64
N PRO A 41 -15.51 19.86 14.58
CA PRO A 41 -14.93 19.98 13.25
C PRO A 41 -13.70 20.90 13.27
N THR A 42 -12.68 20.53 12.53
CA THR A 42 -11.48 21.34 12.31
C THR A 42 -11.45 21.91 10.91
N ILE A 43 -10.93 23.13 10.75
CA ILE A 43 -10.76 23.76 9.45
C ILE A 43 -9.26 23.77 9.13
N GLY A 44 -8.89 23.26 7.98
CA GLY A 44 -7.49 23.21 7.58
C GLY A 44 -7.29 22.58 6.20
N ALA A 45 -6.04 22.38 5.85
CA ALA A 45 -5.69 21.68 4.61
C ALA A 45 -5.90 20.16 4.76
N ILE A 46 -6.49 19.57 3.75
CA ILE A 46 -6.61 18.11 3.62
C ILE A 46 -5.91 17.65 2.35
N GLN A 47 -5.15 16.57 2.46
CA GLN A 47 -4.46 15.94 1.35
C GLN A 47 -4.81 14.45 1.30
N LYS A 48 -5.10 13.96 0.10
CA LYS A 48 -5.20 12.53 -0.19
C LYS A 48 -3.94 12.08 -0.90
N ARG A 49 -3.27 11.10 -0.34
CA ARG A 49 -2.10 10.45 -0.95
C ARG A 49 -2.45 9.03 -1.34
N GLU A 50 -2.14 8.66 -2.56
CA GLU A 50 -2.22 7.28 -3.04
C GLU A 50 -0.84 6.66 -2.94
N GLN A 51 -0.80 5.39 -2.57
CA GLN A 51 0.43 4.62 -2.50
C GLN A 51 0.50 3.67 -3.69
N ILE A 52 1.59 3.73 -4.43
CA ILE A 52 1.85 2.88 -5.59
C ILE A 52 3.15 2.15 -5.35
N ASN A 53 3.18 0.85 -5.62
CA ASN A 53 4.40 0.07 -5.52
C ASN A 53 5.35 0.42 -6.66
N GLY A 54 6.61 0.60 -6.30
CA GLY A 54 7.72 0.78 -7.22
C GLY A 54 8.84 -0.21 -6.95
N GLN A 55 9.80 -0.25 -7.84
CA GLN A 55 10.97 -1.12 -7.74
C GLN A 55 12.22 -0.38 -8.19
N ILE A 56 13.33 -0.61 -7.50
CA ILE A 56 14.63 -0.09 -7.93
C ILE A 56 15.10 -0.88 -9.14
N VAL A 57 15.49 -0.18 -10.19
CA VAL A 57 16.05 -0.76 -11.41
C VAL A 57 17.38 -0.10 -11.77
N TYR A 58 18.31 -0.88 -12.29
CA TYR A 58 19.53 -0.34 -12.86
C TYR A 58 19.31 -0.06 -14.34
N LEU A 59 19.56 1.18 -14.76
CA LEU A 59 19.31 1.62 -16.14
C LEU A 59 20.38 1.13 -17.11
N ASN A 60 21.62 0.99 -16.65
CA ASN A 60 22.75 0.53 -17.47
C ASN A 60 23.19 -0.86 -17.04
N LYS A 61 22.83 -1.83 -17.87
CA LYS A 61 23.24 -3.24 -17.78
C LYS A 61 24.01 -3.63 -19.02
N THR A 62 25.15 -4.22 -18.84
CA THR A 62 25.97 -4.72 -19.94
C THR A 62 26.14 -6.22 -19.80
N THR A 63 25.59 -6.98 -20.72
CA THR A 63 25.77 -8.43 -20.77
C THR A 63 27.08 -8.78 -21.47
N VAL A 64 27.89 -9.59 -20.83
CA VAL A 64 29.08 -10.21 -21.40
C VAL A 64 28.70 -11.56 -21.97
N THR A 65 28.88 -11.74 -23.27
CA THR A 65 28.51 -12.99 -23.97
C THR A 65 29.75 -13.74 -24.45
N ALA A 66 29.59 -15.03 -24.68
CA ALA A 66 30.63 -15.88 -25.26
C ALA A 66 30.85 -15.49 -26.73
N PRO A 67 32.07 -15.11 -27.14
CA PRO A 67 32.38 -14.77 -28.54
C PRO A 67 32.55 -15.99 -29.44
N ILE A 68 32.70 -17.18 -28.88
CA ILE A 68 32.84 -18.47 -29.58
C ILE A 68 32.20 -19.61 -28.80
N THR A 69 31.94 -20.69 -29.49
CA THR A 69 31.57 -21.97 -28.88
C THR A 69 32.81 -22.70 -28.37
N GLY A 70 32.78 -23.22 -27.12
CA GLY A 70 33.91 -23.94 -26.54
C GLY A 70 33.74 -24.27 -25.06
N TYR A 71 34.86 -24.59 -24.41
CA TYR A 71 34.93 -24.89 -22.98
C TYR A 71 35.53 -23.72 -22.23
N VAL A 72 34.90 -23.31 -21.15
CA VAL A 72 35.47 -22.28 -20.25
C VAL A 72 36.65 -22.92 -19.50
N THR A 73 37.84 -22.36 -19.66
CA THR A 73 39.05 -22.85 -19.00
C THR A 73 39.42 -22.06 -17.77
N THR A 74 38.97 -20.81 -17.69
CA THR A 74 39.29 -19.95 -16.56
C THR A 74 38.12 -18.98 -16.31
N VAL A 75 37.78 -18.78 -15.04
CA VAL A 75 36.85 -17.77 -14.54
C VAL A 75 37.64 -16.87 -13.58
N ASN A 76 37.82 -15.60 -13.92
CA ASN A 76 38.63 -14.63 -13.16
C ASN A 76 37.74 -13.59 -12.42
N THR A 77 36.47 -13.83 -12.33
CA THR A 77 35.54 -12.92 -11.63
C THR A 77 34.62 -13.71 -10.72
N ALA A 78 33.97 -13.01 -9.80
CA ALA A 78 32.96 -13.55 -8.93
C ALA A 78 31.76 -12.62 -8.86
N LEU A 79 30.62 -13.15 -8.43
CA LEU A 79 29.41 -12.35 -8.17
C LEU A 79 29.70 -11.25 -7.14
N GLY A 80 29.26 -10.03 -7.42
CA GLY A 80 29.50 -8.85 -6.58
C GLY A 80 30.86 -8.18 -6.75
N ASN A 81 31.79 -8.75 -7.54
CA ASN A 81 33.06 -8.12 -7.78
C ASN A 81 32.93 -6.85 -8.63
N TRP A 82 33.72 -5.83 -8.28
CA TRP A 82 33.91 -4.66 -9.11
C TRP A 82 34.94 -4.97 -10.20
N VAL A 83 34.61 -4.62 -11.45
CA VAL A 83 35.46 -4.81 -12.62
C VAL A 83 35.61 -3.49 -13.40
N LYS A 84 36.78 -3.28 -13.99
CA LYS A 84 37.04 -2.19 -14.92
C LYS A 84 36.83 -2.67 -16.34
N LYS A 85 36.53 -1.74 -17.25
CA LYS A 85 36.54 -2.03 -18.69
C LYS A 85 37.90 -2.56 -19.11
N GLY A 86 37.94 -3.72 -19.74
CA GLY A 86 39.17 -4.37 -20.19
C GLY A 86 39.73 -5.41 -19.21
N ASP A 87 39.15 -5.59 -18.02
CA ASP A 87 39.55 -6.65 -17.11
C ASP A 87 39.21 -8.03 -17.71
N LEU A 88 40.12 -8.99 -17.58
CA LEU A 88 39.94 -10.36 -18.07
C LEU A 88 38.95 -11.08 -17.16
N LEU A 89 37.82 -11.53 -17.72
CA LEU A 89 36.77 -12.23 -16.98
C LEU A 89 36.82 -13.73 -17.20
N PHE A 90 36.96 -14.17 -18.47
CA PHE A 90 36.93 -15.59 -18.80
C PHE A 90 37.97 -15.91 -19.86
N LYS A 91 38.35 -17.20 -19.91
CA LYS A 91 39.04 -17.79 -21.06
C LYS A 91 38.25 -18.97 -21.59
N ILE A 92 38.08 -19.04 -22.90
CA ILE A 92 37.33 -20.10 -23.60
C ILE A 92 38.28 -20.82 -24.57
N GLN A 93 38.29 -22.14 -24.53
CA GLN A 93 39.04 -22.97 -25.43
C GLN A 93 38.11 -23.62 -26.45
N THR A 94 38.42 -23.55 -27.74
CA THR A 94 37.63 -24.21 -28.78
C THR A 94 37.70 -25.73 -28.66
N LYS A 95 36.71 -26.42 -29.22
CA LYS A 95 36.70 -27.90 -29.25
C LYS A 95 37.90 -28.47 -29.95
N GLU A 96 38.29 -27.89 -31.08
CA GLU A 96 39.43 -28.33 -31.89
C GLU A 96 40.74 -28.20 -31.12
N SER A 97 40.93 -27.05 -30.45
CA SER A 97 42.09 -26.82 -29.61
C SER A 97 42.16 -27.83 -28.46
N LYS A 98 41.03 -28.09 -27.82
CA LYS A 98 40.96 -29.10 -26.74
C LYS A 98 41.33 -30.49 -27.26
N ALA A 99 40.79 -30.93 -28.39
CA ALA A 99 41.10 -32.23 -28.98
C ALA A 99 42.59 -32.39 -29.36
N LEU A 100 43.19 -31.33 -29.96
CA LEU A 100 44.63 -31.31 -30.30
C LEU A 100 45.49 -31.35 -29.01
N LYS A 101 45.11 -30.63 -27.97
CA LYS A 101 45.81 -30.64 -26.69
C LYS A 101 45.75 -32.02 -26.02
N ASP A 102 44.60 -32.64 -25.99
CA ASP A 102 44.38 -33.97 -25.40
C ASP A 102 45.18 -35.07 -26.16
N SER A 103 45.47 -34.84 -27.45
CA SER A 103 46.28 -35.71 -28.32
C SER A 103 47.78 -35.32 -28.33
N ASN A 104 48.23 -34.35 -27.54
CA ASN A 104 49.60 -33.80 -27.53
C ASN A 104 50.07 -33.24 -28.89
N LEU A 105 49.13 -32.81 -29.75
CA LEU A 105 49.39 -32.25 -31.09
C LEU A 105 49.20 -30.71 -31.14
N SER A 106 48.98 -30.08 -30.00
CA SER A 106 48.72 -28.62 -29.95
C SER A 106 49.98 -27.83 -30.33
N PRO A 107 49.85 -26.86 -31.24
CA PRO A 107 50.99 -26.01 -31.67
C PRO A 107 51.53 -25.14 -30.54
N SER A 108 50.71 -24.76 -29.58
CA SER A 108 51.08 -23.99 -28.38
C SER A 108 50.02 -24.18 -27.28
N ASN A 109 50.40 -23.86 -26.03
CA ASN A 109 49.50 -23.89 -24.90
C ASN A 109 48.37 -22.83 -24.94
N GLN A 110 48.47 -21.85 -25.84
CA GLN A 110 47.46 -20.78 -26.03
C GLN A 110 46.65 -20.95 -27.31
N PHE A 111 46.94 -22.00 -28.12
CA PHE A 111 46.22 -22.24 -29.36
C PHE A 111 44.72 -22.44 -29.11
N GLY A 112 43.89 -21.65 -29.85
CA GLY A 112 42.43 -21.72 -29.75
C GLY A 112 41.85 -21.27 -28.40
N ILE A 113 42.60 -20.52 -27.59
CA ILE A 113 42.11 -19.89 -26.35
C ILE A 113 41.74 -18.44 -26.65
N ILE A 114 40.48 -18.08 -26.40
CA ILE A 114 39.96 -16.74 -26.55
C ILE A 114 39.72 -16.16 -25.16
N SER A 115 40.21 -14.94 -24.94
CA SER A 115 40.01 -14.19 -23.72
C SER A 115 38.76 -13.29 -23.83
N VAL A 116 37.91 -13.33 -22.82
CA VAL A 116 36.70 -12.52 -22.72
C VAL A 116 36.93 -11.45 -21.66
N PHE A 117 36.79 -10.20 -22.05
CA PHE A 117 37.06 -9.05 -21.21
C PHE A 117 35.78 -8.31 -20.84
N ALA A 118 35.82 -7.59 -19.72
CA ALA A 118 34.75 -6.70 -19.33
C ALA A 118 34.56 -5.58 -20.36
N SER A 119 33.37 -5.46 -20.93
CA SER A 119 33.03 -4.42 -21.92
C SER A 119 32.65 -3.09 -21.27
N ALA A 120 32.34 -3.07 -19.97
CA ALA A 120 32.03 -1.90 -19.17
C ALA A 120 32.66 -2.01 -17.78
N MET A 121 32.73 -0.87 -17.05
CA MET A 121 33.07 -0.86 -15.63
C MET A 121 31.80 -1.03 -14.81
N GLY A 122 31.89 -1.70 -13.65
CA GLY A 122 30.76 -1.86 -12.73
C GLY A 122 30.86 -3.11 -11.86
N TYR A 123 29.79 -3.46 -11.21
CA TYR A 123 29.67 -4.69 -10.41
C TYR A 123 29.16 -5.86 -11.27
N VAL A 124 29.69 -7.04 -11.05
CA VAL A 124 29.16 -8.29 -11.62
C VAL A 124 27.87 -8.63 -10.87
N ASN A 125 26.73 -8.31 -11.48
CA ASN A 125 25.40 -8.48 -10.87
C ASN A 125 24.83 -9.91 -11.08
N THR A 126 25.17 -10.55 -12.21
CA THR A 126 24.89 -11.94 -12.46
C THR A 126 26.12 -12.63 -13.01
N LEU A 127 26.31 -13.89 -12.62
CA LEU A 127 27.39 -14.74 -13.11
C LEU A 127 26.79 -16.11 -13.43
N ASN A 128 26.63 -16.37 -14.73
CA ASN A 128 26.02 -17.62 -15.21
C ASN A 128 27.02 -18.78 -15.31
N ILE A 129 28.29 -18.44 -15.38
CA ILE A 129 29.41 -19.41 -15.48
C ILE A 129 30.32 -19.20 -14.27
N THR A 130 30.30 -20.12 -13.34
CA THR A 130 31.05 -20.09 -12.09
C THR A 130 32.30 -20.95 -12.11
N ASP A 131 32.28 -21.97 -12.98
CA ASP A 131 33.30 -23.01 -12.95
C ASP A 131 33.99 -23.19 -14.32
N SER A 132 35.23 -23.67 -14.26
CA SER A 132 35.93 -24.13 -15.46
C SER A 132 35.43 -25.49 -15.92
N GLY A 133 35.62 -25.82 -17.19
CA GLY A 133 35.18 -27.09 -17.80
C GLY A 133 33.77 -27.03 -18.39
N VAL A 134 33.00 -25.99 -18.13
CA VAL A 134 31.64 -25.80 -18.65
C VAL A 134 31.71 -25.55 -20.17
N TYR A 135 30.88 -26.30 -20.93
CA TYR A 135 30.71 -26.08 -22.35
C TYR A 135 29.66 -24.98 -22.59
N ILE A 136 30.00 -24.03 -23.43
CA ILE A 136 29.13 -22.91 -23.79
C ILE A 136 29.05 -22.73 -25.31
N THR A 137 27.96 -22.16 -25.78
CA THR A 137 27.78 -21.80 -27.18
C THR A 137 28.02 -20.30 -27.40
N GLU A 138 28.42 -19.95 -28.62
CA GLU A 138 28.53 -18.56 -29.04
C GLU A 138 27.24 -17.79 -28.73
N GLY A 139 27.36 -16.55 -28.23
CA GLY A 139 26.21 -15.71 -27.82
C GLY A 139 25.65 -15.97 -26.43
N SER A 140 26.05 -17.10 -25.77
CA SER A 140 25.59 -17.39 -24.41
C SER A 140 25.97 -16.28 -23.43
N ALA A 141 25.03 -15.80 -22.61
CA ALA A 141 25.30 -14.84 -21.56
C ALA A 141 26.15 -15.47 -20.46
N MET A 142 27.32 -14.90 -20.18
CA MET A 142 28.26 -15.38 -19.18
C MET A 142 28.16 -14.60 -17.87
N ALA A 143 28.04 -13.26 -17.96
CA ALA A 143 27.91 -12.35 -16.82
C ALA A 143 27.15 -11.10 -17.23
N THR A 144 26.58 -10.40 -16.24
CA THR A 144 26.02 -9.05 -16.43
C THR A 144 26.75 -8.09 -15.51
N ILE A 145 27.25 -6.99 -16.08
CA ILE A 145 27.90 -5.90 -15.37
C ILE A 145 26.92 -4.73 -15.26
N VAL A 146 26.77 -4.17 -14.06
CA VAL A 146 25.88 -3.04 -13.79
C VAL A 146 26.62 -1.88 -13.16
N LYS A 147 26.15 -0.66 -13.44
CA LYS A 147 26.56 0.53 -12.72
C LYS A 147 25.51 0.87 -11.68
N ASN A 148 25.87 0.78 -10.40
CA ASN A 148 24.97 1.13 -9.31
C ASN A 148 24.76 2.66 -9.15
N GLU A 149 25.47 3.48 -9.90
CA GLU A 149 25.28 4.94 -9.92
C GLU A 149 24.08 5.39 -10.77
N ASP A 150 23.67 4.58 -11.75
CA ASP A 150 22.59 4.91 -12.67
C ASP A 150 21.35 4.06 -12.37
N ILE A 151 20.76 4.34 -11.21
CA ILE A 151 19.55 3.71 -10.72
C ILE A 151 18.33 4.59 -10.96
N ALA A 152 17.19 3.94 -11.11
CA ALA A 152 15.89 4.60 -11.14
C ALA A 152 14.88 3.80 -10.32
N VAL A 153 13.82 4.47 -9.91
CA VAL A 153 12.62 3.83 -9.38
C VAL A 153 11.66 3.64 -10.52
N GLN A 154 11.35 2.41 -10.84
CA GLN A 154 10.33 2.04 -11.81
C GLN A 154 8.99 1.88 -11.08
N VAL A 155 7.97 2.57 -11.57
CA VAL A 155 6.61 2.55 -11.02
C VAL A 155 5.64 2.15 -12.12
N ASN A 156 4.84 1.14 -11.88
CA ASN A 156 3.73 0.76 -12.75
C ASN A 156 2.50 1.57 -12.34
N THR A 157 2.26 2.67 -13.03
CA THR A 157 1.27 3.67 -12.67
C THR A 157 -0.03 3.42 -13.44
N PRO A 158 -1.19 3.28 -12.76
CA PRO A 158 -2.47 3.31 -13.45
C PRO A 158 -2.61 4.56 -14.32
N TYR A 159 -3.11 4.41 -15.54
CA TYR A 159 -3.09 5.48 -16.54
C TYR A 159 -3.80 6.77 -16.11
N ASN A 160 -4.82 6.66 -15.26
CA ASN A 160 -5.51 7.82 -14.68
C ASN A 160 -4.61 8.71 -13.79
N TYR A 161 -3.55 8.16 -13.18
CA TYR A 161 -2.58 8.92 -12.39
C TYR A 161 -1.35 9.38 -13.18
N SER A 162 -1.20 8.94 -14.44
CA SER A 162 0.02 9.22 -15.22
C SER A 162 0.24 10.72 -15.46
N LYS A 163 -0.83 11.49 -15.65
CA LYS A 163 -0.73 12.97 -15.78
C LYS A 163 -0.25 13.65 -14.50
N LEU A 164 -0.74 13.19 -13.34
CA LEU A 164 -0.35 13.73 -12.03
C LEU A 164 1.14 13.49 -11.76
N LEU A 165 1.62 12.30 -12.04
CA LEU A 165 3.03 11.94 -11.86
C LEU A 165 3.96 12.65 -12.85
N ASN A 166 3.53 12.86 -14.09
CA ASN A 166 4.29 13.63 -15.09
C ASN A 166 4.43 15.11 -14.70
N SER A 167 3.41 15.68 -14.06
CA SER A 167 3.42 17.09 -13.63
C SER A 167 4.08 17.30 -12.29
N SER A 168 4.24 16.27 -11.48
CA SER A 168 4.89 16.32 -10.17
C SER A 168 6.39 16.27 -10.33
N ASN A 169 7.07 17.40 -10.18
CA ASN A 169 8.54 17.46 -10.28
C ASN A 169 9.26 16.66 -9.20
N THR A 170 8.58 16.29 -8.11
CA THR A 170 9.17 15.54 -7.00
C THR A 170 8.11 14.63 -6.38
N ILE A 171 8.51 13.40 -6.10
CA ILE A 171 7.73 12.40 -5.37
C ILE A 171 8.56 11.88 -4.20
N ASP A 172 7.88 11.38 -3.19
CA ASP A 172 8.50 10.74 -2.03
C ASP A 172 8.47 9.22 -2.21
N ILE A 173 9.63 8.60 -2.00
CA ILE A 173 9.83 7.16 -2.10
C ILE A 173 10.18 6.64 -0.72
N GLU A 174 9.32 5.80 -0.17
CA GLU A 174 9.53 5.15 1.12
C GLU A 174 10.20 3.79 0.89
N LEU A 175 11.36 3.60 1.51
CA LEU A 175 12.10 2.35 1.53
C LEU A 175 11.54 1.39 2.60
N PRO A 176 11.84 0.08 2.55
CA PRO A 176 11.40 -0.88 3.58
C PRO A 176 11.83 -0.55 5.01
N ASN A 177 12.95 0.17 5.17
CA ASN A 177 13.44 0.66 6.46
C ASN A 177 12.77 1.96 6.95
N LYS A 178 11.69 2.40 6.26
CA LYS A 178 10.95 3.64 6.52
C LYS A 178 11.70 4.94 6.21
N GLU A 179 12.87 4.86 5.62
CA GLU A 179 13.58 6.02 5.08
C GLU A 179 12.81 6.57 3.86
N VAL A 180 12.64 7.90 3.80
CA VAL A 180 11.97 8.58 2.69
C VAL A 180 13.00 9.32 1.85
N LEU A 181 13.06 8.98 0.58
CA LEU A 181 13.97 9.58 -0.39
C LEU A 181 13.19 10.37 -1.44
N PRO A 182 13.53 11.64 -1.68
CA PRO A 182 12.91 12.41 -2.75
C PRO A 182 13.46 11.97 -4.11
N ALA A 183 12.54 11.80 -5.06
CA ALA A 183 12.88 11.49 -6.46
C ALA A 183 12.17 12.44 -7.42
N THR A 184 12.73 12.58 -8.62
CA THR A 184 12.19 13.41 -9.69
C THR A 184 11.76 12.54 -10.87
N PHE A 185 10.69 12.94 -11.54
CA PHE A 185 10.29 12.31 -12.79
C PHE A 185 11.44 12.34 -13.80
N TYR A 186 11.72 11.19 -14.40
CA TYR A 186 12.77 11.07 -15.41
C TYR A 186 12.17 10.79 -16.78
N LYS A 187 11.33 9.75 -16.90
CA LYS A 187 10.77 9.31 -18.17
C LYS A 187 9.51 8.45 -17.99
N ALA A 188 8.53 8.62 -18.85
CA ALA A 188 7.44 7.67 -19.04
C ALA A 188 7.75 6.79 -20.26
N ILE A 189 7.54 5.50 -20.14
CA ILE A 189 7.64 4.57 -21.25
C ILE A 189 6.35 4.70 -22.06
N PRO A 190 6.39 4.94 -23.39
CA PRO A 190 5.22 5.19 -24.21
C PRO A 190 4.49 3.88 -24.56
N MET A 191 4.21 3.09 -23.55
CA MET A 191 3.50 1.82 -23.66
C MET A 191 2.69 1.60 -22.38
N VAL A 192 1.49 1.06 -22.53
CA VAL A 192 0.61 0.65 -21.46
C VAL A 192 0.51 -0.87 -21.48
N ASP A 193 0.65 -1.48 -20.31
CA ASP A 193 0.40 -2.92 -20.17
C ASP A 193 -1.08 -3.20 -20.42
N PRO A 194 -1.43 -4.09 -21.36
CA PRO A 194 -2.83 -4.29 -21.76
C PRO A 194 -3.69 -4.98 -20.70
N VAL A 195 -3.07 -5.72 -19.78
CA VAL A 195 -3.79 -6.45 -18.72
C VAL A 195 -4.03 -5.57 -17.50
N SER A 196 -2.97 -4.96 -17.00
CA SER A 196 -3.05 -4.12 -15.78
C SER A 196 -3.47 -2.67 -16.06
N GLN A 197 -3.49 -2.23 -17.33
CA GLN A 197 -3.76 -0.86 -17.75
C GLN A 197 -2.84 0.16 -17.04
N THR A 198 -1.58 -0.25 -16.78
CA THR A 198 -0.56 0.58 -16.15
C THR A 198 0.49 1.03 -17.15
N GLN A 199 1.00 2.24 -16.96
CA GLN A 199 2.15 2.79 -17.69
C GLN A 199 3.39 2.74 -16.80
N GLN A 200 4.51 2.30 -17.36
CA GLN A 200 5.79 2.34 -16.64
C GLN A 200 6.35 3.76 -16.63
N MET A 201 6.67 4.23 -15.43
CA MET A 201 7.31 5.50 -15.20
C MET A 201 8.61 5.31 -14.44
N LEU A 202 9.62 6.09 -14.81
CA LEU A 202 10.94 6.08 -14.19
C LEU A 202 11.16 7.38 -13.45
N PHE A 203 11.66 7.27 -12.23
CA PHE A 203 12.03 8.40 -11.37
C PHE A 203 13.48 8.25 -10.94
N LYS A 204 14.24 9.35 -10.95
CA LYS A 204 15.62 9.39 -10.44
C LYS A 204 15.66 9.97 -9.04
N LEU A 205 16.39 9.32 -8.14
CA LEU A 205 16.65 9.84 -6.80
C LEU A 205 17.40 11.15 -6.88
N LYS A 206 17.01 12.14 -6.09
CA LYS A 206 17.71 13.45 -6.04
C LYS A 206 19.11 13.35 -5.45
N LYS A 207 19.32 12.39 -4.58
CA LYS A 207 20.61 12.10 -3.95
C LYS A 207 20.99 10.66 -4.27
N TYR A 208 22.27 10.47 -4.62
CA TYR A 208 22.79 9.12 -4.81
C TYR A 208 22.63 8.31 -3.52
N SER A 209 22.08 7.12 -3.65
CA SER A 209 21.99 6.12 -2.62
C SER A 209 22.23 4.75 -3.26
N PRO A 210 23.19 3.96 -2.78
CA PRO A 210 23.49 2.63 -3.32
C PRO A 210 22.42 1.62 -2.89
N LEU A 211 21.29 1.62 -3.60
CA LEU A 211 20.19 0.70 -3.34
C LEU A 211 20.33 -0.55 -4.21
N PRO A 212 20.02 -1.73 -3.67
CA PRO A 212 20.04 -2.97 -4.45
C PRO A 212 18.97 -2.98 -5.53
N GLU A 213 19.29 -3.62 -6.66
CA GLU A 213 18.31 -3.86 -7.72
C GLU A 213 17.16 -4.74 -7.20
N ASN A 214 15.96 -4.53 -7.75
CA ASN A 214 14.72 -5.21 -7.39
C ASN A 214 14.22 -4.93 -5.95
N LEU A 215 14.79 -3.93 -5.26
CA LEU A 215 14.22 -3.49 -3.98
C LEU A 215 12.84 -2.89 -4.20
N ASN A 216 11.83 -3.44 -3.54
CA ASN A 216 10.48 -2.88 -3.55
C ASN A 216 10.43 -1.61 -2.68
N VAL A 217 9.76 -0.61 -3.20
CA VAL A 217 9.59 0.70 -2.55
C VAL A 217 8.14 1.15 -2.67
N ILE A 218 7.71 2.07 -1.80
CA ILE A 218 6.38 2.67 -1.86
C ILE A 218 6.54 4.11 -2.35
N VAL A 219 5.81 4.45 -3.38
CA VAL A 219 5.73 5.80 -3.94
C VAL A 219 4.46 6.46 -3.47
N SER A 220 4.57 7.60 -2.78
CA SER A 220 3.44 8.39 -2.31
C SER A 220 3.13 9.51 -3.30
N LEU A 221 1.96 9.40 -3.94
CA LEU A 221 1.44 10.36 -4.90
C LEU A 221 0.37 11.24 -4.25
N LEU A 222 0.51 12.56 -4.33
CA LEU A 222 -0.54 13.49 -3.95
C LEU A 222 -1.65 13.47 -5.02
N SER A 223 -2.79 12.82 -4.70
CA SER A 223 -3.90 12.67 -5.65
C SER A 223 -4.93 13.79 -5.56
N SER A 224 -5.10 14.38 -4.39
CA SER A 224 -6.01 15.50 -4.16
C SER A 224 -5.52 16.36 -3.00
N GLU A 225 -5.71 17.66 -3.12
CA GLU A 225 -5.38 18.64 -2.10
C GLU A 225 -6.42 19.75 -2.05
N LYS A 226 -6.74 20.23 -0.84
CA LYS A 226 -7.61 21.37 -0.60
C LYS A 226 -7.10 22.16 0.60
N ALA A 227 -6.85 23.45 0.42
CA ALA A 227 -6.24 24.29 1.44
C ALA A 227 -7.18 24.59 2.62
N HIS A 228 -8.48 24.66 2.34
CA HIS A 228 -9.51 24.99 3.33
C HIS A 228 -10.65 23.98 3.23
N SER A 229 -10.69 23.06 4.17
CA SER A 229 -11.74 22.03 4.28
C SER A 229 -12.20 21.88 5.71
N VAL A 230 -13.49 21.63 5.90
CA VAL A 230 -14.05 21.27 7.19
C VAL A 230 -13.89 19.76 7.35
N MET A 231 -13.19 19.33 8.39
CA MET A 231 -12.80 17.94 8.59
C MET A 231 -13.31 17.39 9.91
N LEU A 232 -13.63 16.10 9.89
CA LEU A 232 -13.90 15.30 11.08
C LEU A 232 -12.99 14.07 11.09
N PRO A 233 -12.62 13.55 12.28
CA PRO A 233 -12.00 12.24 12.39
C PRO A 233 -12.90 11.16 11.78
N LYS A 234 -12.33 10.14 11.17
CA LYS A 234 -13.08 9.00 10.59
C LYS A 234 -14.03 8.36 11.59
N ASP A 235 -13.61 8.24 12.84
CA ASP A 235 -14.38 7.64 13.93
C ASP A 235 -15.68 8.38 14.26
N ALA A 236 -15.82 9.64 13.83
CA ALA A 236 -17.02 10.44 14.02
C ALA A 236 -18.05 10.27 12.88
N ILE A 237 -17.70 9.56 11.82
CA ILE A 237 -18.56 9.37 10.65
C ILE A 237 -19.08 7.94 10.66
N LEU A 238 -20.39 7.81 10.61
CA LEU A 238 -21.10 6.56 10.58
C LEU A 238 -21.56 6.23 9.16
N THR A 239 -21.75 4.96 8.87
CA THR A 239 -22.21 4.48 7.57
C THR A 239 -23.14 3.28 7.74
N ASN A 240 -24.00 3.03 6.74
CA ASN A 240 -24.77 1.81 6.64
C ASN A 240 -23.90 0.61 6.24
N GLU A 241 -24.47 -0.58 6.20
CA GLU A 241 -23.75 -1.83 5.84
C GLU A 241 -23.20 -1.80 4.41
N THR A 242 -23.89 -1.13 3.48
CA THR A 242 -23.48 -1.00 2.07
C THR A 242 -22.45 0.10 1.83
N GLN A 243 -22.18 0.95 2.84
CA GLN A 243 -21.24 2.07 2.80
C GLN A 243 -21.54 3.11 1.70
N ASP A 244 -22.81 3.30 1.39
CA ASP A 244 -23.30 4.27 0.41
C ASP A 244 -23.99 5.49 1.07
N GLU A 245 -24.42 5.35 2.33
CA GLU A 245 -24.96 6.44 3.13
C GLU A 245 -24.02 6.76 4.30
N PHE A 246 -23.78 8.06 4.51
CA PHE A 246 -22.91 8.55 5.58
C PHE A 246 -23.63 9.58 6.41
N TRP A 247 -23.45 9.51 7.74
CA TRP A 247 -24.02 10.49 8.67
C TRP A 247 -23.11 10.71 9.87
N ILE A 248 -23.40 11.76 10.60
CA ILE A 248 -22.83 12.09 11.91
C ILE A 248 -23.94 12.18 12.94
N MET A 249 -23.58 12.00 14.21
CA MET A 249 -24.48 12.32 15.33
C MET A 249 -24.06 13.67 15.91
N LYS A 250 -24.80 14.73 15.57
CA LYS A 250 -24.58 16.09 16.07
C LYS A 250 -25.29 16.28 17.40
N VAL A 251 -24.59 16.80 18.41
CA VAL A 251 -25.12 17.05 19.74
C VAL A 251 -25.48 18.54 19.88
N ASN A 252 -26.69 18.80 20.33
CA ASN A 252 -27.15 20.17 20.64
C ASN A 252 -26.87 20.54 22.11
N GLN A 253 -27.24 21.79 22.49
CA GLN A 253 -27.04 22.31 23.86
C GLN A 253 -27.81 21.51 24.93
N ASP A 254 -28.89 20.82 24.58
CA ASP A 254 -29.72 20.02 25.51
C ASP A 254 -29.19 18.58 25.65
N SER A 255 -27.96 18.30 25.20
CA SER A 255 -27.36 16.97 25.13
C SER A 255 -28.21 15.97 24.30
N LEU A 256 -28.95 16.47 23.32
CA LEU A 256 -29.68 15.66 22.35
C LEU A 256 -28.81 15.39 21.13
N ALA A 257 -28.49 14.13 20.88
CA ALA A 257 -27.80 13.69 19.67
C ALA A 257 -28.81 13.50 18.55
N ILE A 258 -28.54 14.08 17.38
CA ILE A 258 -29.41 14.02 16.20
C ILE A 258 -28.58 13.49 15.02
N LYS A 259 -29.14 12.53 14.31
CA LYS A 259 -28.57 11.99 13.06
C LYS A 259 -28.63 13.06 11.97
N VAL A 260 -27.49 13.37 11.38
CA VAL A 260 -27.36 14.35 10.32
C VAL A 260 -26.65 13.68 9.12
N PRO A 261 -27.35 13.47 8.00
CA PRO A 261 -26.72 12.95 6.79
C PRO A 261 -25.62 13.89 6.31
N ILE A 262 -24.52 13.31 5.81
CA ILE A 262 -23.41 14.10 5.29
C ILE A 262 -23.02 13.67 3.87
N GLN A 263 -22.39 14.59 3.17
CA GLN A 263 -21.70 14.33 1.92
C GLN A 263 -20.19 14.40 2.16
N LYS A 264 -19.49 13.29 1.91
CA LYS A 264 -18.04 13.23 2.06
C LYS A 264 -17.33 13.91 0.90
N GLY A 265 -16.20 14.55 1.20
CA GLY A 265 -15.23 15.01 0.21
C GLY A 265 -13.96 14.18 0.23
N ILE A 266 -12.81 14.85 0.29
CA ILE A 266 -11.49 14.22 0.37
C ILE A 266 -11.37 13.43 1.67
N GLU A 267 -10.80 12.24 1.56
CA GLU A 267 -10.54 11.35 2.70
C GLU A 267 -9.05 11.00 2.74
N ASN A 268 -8.43 11.10 3.92
CA ASN A 268 -7.07 10.63 4.16
C ASN A 268 -7.04 9.54 5.25
N ALA A 269 -5.86 9.19 5.78
CA ALA A 269 -5.73 8.13 6.77
C ALA A 269 -6.57 8.36 8.05
N ASN A 270 -6.70 9.61 8.51
CA ASN A 270 -7.24 9.95 9.83
C ASN A 270 -8.54 10.75 9.77
N THR A 271 -8.75 11.54 8.72
CA THR A 271 -9.83 12.53 8.63
C THR A 271 -10.58 12.44 7.30
N ILE A 272 -11.81 12.91 7.33
CA ILE A 272 -12.69 13.03 6.16
C ILE A 272 -13.19 14.48 6.09
N GLU A 273 -13.16 15.06 4.89
CA GLU A 273 -13.80 16.31 4.58
C GLU A 273 -15.31 16.15 4.54
N VAL A 274 -16.03 17.08 5.17
CA VAL A 274 -17.49 17.16 5.11
C VAL A 274 -17.88 18.30 4.17
N LEU A 275 -18.49 17.97 3.04
CA LEU A 275 -18.94 18.96 2.04
C LEU A 275 -20.31 19.54 2.40
N SER A 276 -21.19 18.73 2.95
CA SER A 276 -22.54 19.11 3.38
C SER A 276 -22.97 18.27 4.57
N PRO A 277 -23.71 18.81 5.54
CA PRO A 277 -24.04 20.24 5.70
C PRO A 277 -22.81 21.09 6.05
N LYS A 278 -22.94 22.40 6.02
CA LYS A 278 -21.89 23.30 6.50
C LYS A 278 -21.75 23.15 8.02
N LEU A 279 -20.64 22.58 8.45
CA LEU A 279 -20.28 22.48 9.85
C LEU A 279 -19.31 23.60 10.24
N THR A 280 -19.33 23.96 11.51
CA THR A 280 -18.45 24.98 12.12
C THR A 280 -17.67 24.36 13.28
N PRO A 281 -16.56 24.95 13.71
CA PRO A 281 -15.84 24.50 14.90
C PRO A 281 -16.65 24.55 16.21
N ALA A 282 -17.79 25.24 16.23
CA ALA A 282 -18.69 25.26 17.36
C ALA A 282 -19.62 24.04 17.43
N ASP A 283 -19.77 23.31 16.37
CA ASP A 283 -20.62 22.11 16.31
C ASP A 283 -19.97 20.96 17.11
N ALA A 284 -20.75 20.31 17.95
CA ALA A 284 -20.32 19.12 18.67
C ALA A 284 -20.81 17.86 17.94
N VAL A 285 -19.90 16.94 17.62
CA VAL A 285 -20.18 15.68 16.92
C VAL A 285 -19.69 14.53 17.78
N ILE A 286 -20.46 13.47 17.87
CA ILE A 286 -20.06 12.27 18.63
C ILE A 286 -18.93 11.57 17.88
N LYS A 287 -17.81 11.37 18.56
CA LYS A 287 -16.67 10.60 18.07
C LYS A 287 -16.77 9.12 18.42
N GLN A 288 -17.19 8.80 19.66
CA GLN A 288 -17.32 7.42 20.15
C GLN A 288 -18.63 7.24 20.91
N GLY A 289 -19.22 6.05 20.78
CA GLY A 289 -20.50 5.71 21.40
C GLY A 289 -21.72 6.07 20.55
N ALA A 290 -21.53 6.43 19.28
CA ALA A 290 -22.62 6.76 18.35
C ALA A 290 -23.28 5.54 17.72
N TYR A 291 -22.60 4.40 17.68
CA TYR A 291 -23.09 3.20 16.99
C TYR A 291 -24.33 2.63 17.71
N GLY A 292 -25.39 2.37 16.95
CA GLY A 292 -26.66 1.83 17.49
C GLY A 292 -27.55 2.86 18.20
N LEU A 293 -27.16 4.15 18.20
CA LEU A 293 -28.08 5.20 18.73
C LEU A 293 -29.24 5.41 17.76
N PRO A 294 -30.47 5.63 18.31
CA PRO A 294 -31.59 6.11 17.50
C PRO A 294 -31.29 7.46 16.84
N ASP A 295 -32.04 7.81 15.79
CA ASP A 295 -31.87 9.05 15.01
C ASP A 295 -31.97 10.32 15.87
N SER A 296 -32.58 10.22 17.06
CA SER A 296 -32.63 11.28 18.07
C SER A 296 -32.63 10.66 19.47
N THR A 297 -31.64 10.98 20.30
CA THR A 297 -31.54 10.43 21.67
C THR A 297 -30.76 11.35 22.60
N LYS A 298 -31.16 11.38 23.89
CA LYS A 298 -30.39 12.09 24.91
C LYS A 298 -29.15 11.31 25.30
N VAL A 299 -28.00 11.95 25.33
CA VAL A 299 -26.68 11.36 25.64
C VAL A 299 -26.06 12.03 26.86
N LYS A 300 -25.08 11.36 27.45
CA LYS A 300 -24.18 11.91 28.46
C LYS A 300 -22.82 12.12 27.84
N ILE A 301 -22.33 13.33 27.79
CA ILE A 301 -21.01 13.67 27.27
C ILE A 301 -20.00 13.42 28.39
N ASN A 302 -18.92 12.69 28.05
CA ASN A 302 -17.79 12.40 28.96
C ASN A 302 -16.70 13.43 28.81
#